data_d2b4bcbd12082ac1a130cd0da2ee31eb
#
_entry.id   d2b4bcbd12082ac1a130cd0da2ee31eb
#
_cell.length_a   1.000
_cell.length_b   1.000
_cell.length_c   1.000
_cell.angle_alpha   90.00
_cell.angle_beta   90.00
_cell.angle_gamma   90.00
#
_symmetry.space_group_name_H-M   'P 1'
#
loop_
_entity.id
_entity.type
_entity.pdbx_description
1 polymer ?
#
loop_
_entity_poly.entity_id
_entity_poly.type
_entity_poly.pdbx_seq_one_letter_code
_entity_poly.pdbx_strand_id
1 'polypeptide(L)'
;MVSRFWWLAALIGIGGCLIQNLSPETRMRDSVIELNEGARWGRMDVASGHVAPAFRAQYKLSHMRWGRDIQIADTEILGMNPETDDEGQGAFSRVAVRWYDESTMVLANTVIRQTWQKHKQTFVLTNESIESGHPGLLVIPQGQPQTQPAAEPEQYDSFDDDSQWSSVY
;
A
#
# COMPACT_ATOMS: atom_id res chain seq x y z
N MET A 1 -60.07 16.05 -36.22
CA MET A 1 -59.44 16.41 -34.92
C MET A 1 -58.57 15.25 -34.48
N VAL A 2 -57.46 15.01 -35.15
CA VAL A 2 -56.48 13.94 -34.77
C VAL A 2 -55.12 14.43 -35.23
N SER A 3 -54.35 15.13 -34.38
CA SER A 3 -52.96 15.45 -34.74
C SER A 3 -52.29 16.37 -33.67
N ARG A 4 -52.18 15.95 -32.45
CA ARG A 4 -51.38 16.72 -31.44
C ARG A 4 -50.70 15.86 -30.38
N PHE A 5 -50.54 14.55 -30.58
CA PHE A 5 -49.95 13.69 -29.55
C PHE A 5 -48.63 12.99 -29.95
N TRP A 6 -47.96 13.41 -31.01
CA TRP A 6 -46.76 12.73 -31.51
C TRP A 6 -45.42 13.41 -31.21
N TRP A 7 -45.40 14.41 -30.31
CA TRP A 7 -44.17 15.17 -29.97
C TRP A 7 -43.59 14.88 -28.59
N LEU A 8 -44.11 13.88 -27.84
CA LEU A 8 -43.63 13.56 -26.49
C LEU A 8 -42.82 12.25 -26.38
N ALA A 9 -42.52 11.60 -27.50
CA ALA A 9 -41.80 10.30 -27.48
C ALA A 9 -40.30 10.41 -27.82
N ALA A 10 -39.70 11.59 -27.93
CA ALA A 10 -38.34 11.76 -28.45
C ALA A 10 -37.28 12.16 -27.38
N LEU A 11 -37.55 12.02 -26.08
CA LEU A 11 -36.64 12.48 -25.01
C LEU A 11 -36.14 11.36 -24.08
N ILE A 12 -36.25 10.08 -24.49
CA ILE A 12 -35.69 8.93 -23.69
C ILE A 12 -34.57 8.28 -24.50
N GLY A 13 -33.38 8.91 -24.50
CA GLY A 13 -32.30 8.33 -25.28
C GLY A 13 -30.89 8.84 -25.00
N ILE A 14 -30.63 9.54 -23.88
CA ILE A 14 -29.26 9.98 -23.55
C ILE A 14 -28.91 9.59 -22.11
N GLY A 15 -29.09 8.33 -21.79
CA GLY A 15 -28.48 7.66 -20.63
C GLY A 15 -27.33 6.78 -21.10
N GLY A 16 -26.44 7.32 -21.94
CA GLY A 16 -25.19 6.64 -22.25
C GLY A 16 -24.34 6.59 -20.96
N CYS A 17 -24.32 5.43 -20.28
CA CYS A 17 -23.28 5.14 -19.32
C CYS A 17 -21.94 5.38 -20.02
N LEU A 18 -21.29 6.48 -19.71
CA LEU A 18 -19.87 6.68 -20.01
C LEU A 18 -19.14 5.57 -19.23
N ILE A 19 -18.97 4.43 -19.86
CA ILE A 19 -18.03 3.40 -19.40
C ILE A 19 -16.67 4.04 -19.58
N GLN A 20 -16.22 4.75 -18.53
CA GLN A 20 -14.87 5.28 -18.48
C GLN A 20 -13.93 4.10 -18.56
N ASN A 21 -13.26 4.00 -19.69
CA ASN A 21 -12.20 3.02 -19.86
C ASN A 21 -10.98 3.49 -19.06
N LEU A 22 -11.03 3.28 -17.73
CA LEU A 22 -9.98 3.70 -16.81
C LEU A 22 -8.66 3.06 -17.23
N SER A 23 -7.58 3.85 -17.19
CA SER A 23 -6.23 3.32 -17.46
C SER A 23 -5.85 2.23 -16.46
N PRO A 24 -4.94 1.31 -16.81
CA PRO A 24 -4.44 0.32 -15.87
C PRO A 24 -3.90 0.94 -14.58
N GLU A 25 -3.22 2.08 -14.69
CA GLU A 25 -2.69 2.83 -13.56
C GLU A 25 -3.80 3.32 -12.61
N THR A 26 -4.86 3.90 -13.15
CA THR A 26 -6.01 4.35 -12.34
C THR A 26 -6.66 3.17 -11.61
N ARG A 27 -6.86 2.05 -12.29
CA ARG A 27 -7.45 0.85 -11.69
C ARG A 27 -6.58 0.25 -10.60
N MET A 28 -5.27 0.25 -10.79
CA MET A 28 -4.33 -0.21 -9.77
C MET A 28 -4.37 0.73 -8.57
N ARG A 29 -4.34 2.04 -8.81
CA ARG A 29 -4.40 3.05 -7.76
C ARG A 29 -5.66 2.89 -6.89
N ASP A 30 -6.81 2.70 -7.52
CA ASP A 30 -8.07 2.47 -6.80
C ASP A 30 -7.97 1.22 -5.92
N SER A 31 -7.44 0.10 -6.47
CA SER A 31 -7.25 -1.14 -5.70
C SER A 31 -6.29 -0.96 -4.51
N VAL A 32 -5.19 -0.21 -4.69
CA VAL A 32 -4.22 0.10 -3.62
C VAL A 32 -4.89 0.95 -2.53
N ILE A 33 -5.62 1.99 -2.91
CA ILE A 33 -6.32 2.86 -1.96
C ILE A 33 -7.36 2.08 -1.17
N GLU A 34 -8.25 1.34 -1.84
CA GLU A 34 -9.34 0.61 -1.20
C GLU A 34 -8.83 -0.46 -0.23
N LEU A 35 -7.76 -1.17 -0.59
CA LEU A 35 -7.13 -2.14 0.29
C LEU A 35 -6.55 -1.47 1.53
N ASN A 36 -5.71 -0.44 1.36
CA ASN A 36 -4.99 0.18 2.47
C ASN A 36 -5.94 1.00 3.39
N GLU A 37 -6.93 1.68 2.83
CA GLU A 37 -7.97 2.36 3.63
C GLU A 37 -8.84 1.36 4.38
N GLY A 38 -9.23 0.24 3.75
CA GLY A 38 -9.94 -0.83 4.44
C GLY A 38 -9.15 -1.37 5.63
N ALA A 39 -7.87 -1.65 5.42
CA ALA A 39 -6.97 -2.15 6.45
C ALA A 39 -6.73 -1.13 7.58
N ARG A 40 -6.49 0.15 7.22
CA ARG A 40 -6.30 1.26 8.16
C ARG A 40 -7.45 1.37 9.17
N TRP A 41 -8.68 1.23 8.70
CA TRP A 41 -9.88 1.35 9.53
C TRP A 41 -10.33 0.01 10.15
N GLY A 42 -9.47 -1.01 10.14
CA GLY A 42 -9.78 -2.33 10.70
C GLY A 42 -10.87 -3.11 9.94
N ARG A 43 -11.28 -2.64 8.75
CA ARG A 43 -12.27 -3.32 7.89
C ARG A 43 -11.58 -4.40 7.06
N MET A 44 -11.07 -5.43 7.73
CA MET A 44 -10.30 -6.52 7.10
C MET A 44 -11.13 -7.37 6.13
N ASP A 45 -12.44 -7.37 6.24
CA ASP A 45 -13.36 -7.96 5.27
C ASP A 45 -13.30 -7.22 3.94
N VAL A 46 -13.34 -5.88 3.96
CA VAL A 46 -13.21 -5.03 2.76
C VAL A 46 -11.82 -5.19 2.17
N ALA A 47 -10.76 -4.98 2.97
CA ALA A 47 -9.37 -5.08 2.52
C ALA A 47 -9.08 -6.43 1.86
N SER A 48 -9.53 -7.55 2.49
CA SER A 48 -9.34 -8.89 1.94
C SER A 48 -10.12 -9.19 0.65
N GLY A 49 -11.08 -8.34 0.29
CA GLY A 49 -11.72 -8.37 -1.03
C GLY A 49 -10.77 -8.08 -2.18
N HIS A 50 -9.75 -7.24 -1.92
CA HIS A 50 -8.71 -6.87 -2.89
C HIS A 50 -7.49 -7.81 -2.86
N VAL A 51 -7.54 -8.90 -2.08
CA VAL A 51 -6.46 -9.88 -1.95
C VAL A 51 -6.76 -11.12 -2.74
N ALA A 52 -5.77 -11.63 -3.48
CA ALA A 52 -5.88 -12.87 -4.24
C ALA A 52 -6.30 -14.04 -3.33
N PRO A 53 -7.21 -14.94 -3.76
CA PRO A 53 -7.70 -16.01 -2.91
C PRO A 53 -6.59 -16.85 -2.27
N ALA A 54 -5.53 -17.13 -3.01
CA ALA A 54 -4.39 -17.91 -2.52
C ALA A 54 -3.59 -17.22 -1.41
N PHE A 55 -3.54 -15.88 -1.41
CA PHE A 55 -2.80 -15.09 -0.43
C PHE A 55 -3.65 -14.61 0.75
N ARG A 56 -4.97 -14.68 0.65
CA ARG A 56 -5.90 -14.07 1.62
C ARG A 56 -5.75 -14.58 3.04
N ALA A 57 -5.47 -15.86 3.23
CA ALA A 57 -5.27 -16.42 4.57
C ALA A 57 -4.00 -15.85 5.23
N GLN A 58 -2.92 -15.76 4.47
CA GLN A 58 -1.66 -15.17 4.93
C GLN A 58 -1.82 -13.68 5.22
N TYR A 59 -2.48 -12.92 4.36
CA TYR A 59 -2.78 -11.52 4.55
C TYR A 59 -3.51 -11.26 5.88
N LYS A 60 -4.58 -12.01 6.15
CA LYS A 60 -5.33 -11.90 7.41
C LYS A 60 -4.47 -12.23 8.64
N LEU A 61 -3.58 -13.22 8.51
CA LEU A 61 -2.67 -13.59 9.59
C LEU A 61 -1.63 -12.48 9.84
N SER A 62 -1.01 -11.94 8.78
CA SER A 62 0.00 -10.89 8.92
C SER A 62 -0.56 -9.59 9.51
N HIS A 63 -1.85 -9.32 9.29
CA HIS A 63 -2.55 -8.12 9.78
C HIS A 63 -3.39 -8.37 11.05
N MET A 64 -3.24 -9.52 11.70
CA MET A 64 -4.11 -9.91 12.83
C MET A 64 -4.06 -8.96 14.04
N ARG A 65 -3.01 -8.15 14.15
CA ARG A 65 -2.83 -7.14 15.20
C ARG A 65 -3.43 -5.77 14.86
N TRP A 66 -3.75 -5.51 13.57
CA TRP A 66 -4.26 -4.21 13.12
C TRP A 66 -5.68 -3.96 13.63
N GLY A 67 -5.93 -2.75 14.14
CA GLY A 67 -7.20 -2.39 14.77
C GLY A 67 -7.43 -3.04 16.15
N ARG A 68 -6.38 -3.67 16.72
CA ARG A 68 -6.38 -4.28 18.05
C ARG A 68 -5.20 -3.75 18.86
N ASP A 69 -4.03 -4.32 18.66
CA ASP A 69 -2.79 -3.92 19.35
C ASP A 69 -2.02 -2.85 18.57
N ILE A 70 -2.21 -2.82 17.24
CA ILE A 70 -1.57 -1.85 16.33
C ILE A 70 -2.64 -0.94 15.76
N GLN A 71 -2.44 0.37 15.91
CA GLN A 71 -3.28 1.40 15.33
C GLN A 71 -2.54 2.09 14.19
N ILE A 72 -3.19 2.16 13.04
CA ILE A 72 -2.64 2.82 11.86
C ILE A 72 -3.04 4.30 11.90
N ALA A 73 -2.04 5.15 12.11
CA ALA A 73 -2.23 6.59 12.16
C ALA A 73 -2.43 7.17 10.76
N ASP A 74 -1.62 6.69 9.79
CA ASP A 74 -1.68 7.20 8.42
C ASP A 74 -1.08 6.21 7.41
N THR A 75 -1.50 6.33 6.13
CA THR A 75 -0.96 5.58 5.01
C THR A 75 -0.71 6.51 3.83
N GLU A 76 0.46 6.39 3.20
CA GLU A 76 0.86 7.20 2.05
C GLU A 76 1.41 6.29 0.93
N ILE A 77 0.89 6.45 -0.29
CA ILE A 77 1.40 5.75 -1.46
C ILE A 77 2.64 6.49 -1.97
N LEU A 78 3.82 5.90 -1.78
CA LEU A 78 5.10 6.46 -2.22
C LEU A 78 5.35 6.28 -3.72
N GLY A 79 4.78 5.24 -4.31
CA GLY A 79 4.90 4.96 -5.72
C GLY A 79 4.19 3.66 -6.11
N MET A 80 3.92 3.51 -7.40
CA MET A 80 3.34 2.30 -7.96
C MET A 80 3.70 2.15 -9.45
N ASN A 81 3.77 0.91 -9.88
CA ASN A 81 3.94 0.54 -11.28
C ASN A 81 2.90 -0.53 -11.64
N PRO A 82 1.97 -0.27 -12.57
CA PRO A 82 0.93 -1.21 -12.97
C PRO A 82 1.41 -2.28 -13.96
N GLU A 83 2.63 -2.16 -14.44
CA GLU A 83 3.24 -3.08 -15.39
C GLU A 83 4.24 -4.00 -14.71
N THR A 84 4.43 -5.17 -15.27
CA THR A 84 5.54 -6.04 -14.88
C THR A 84 6.83 -5.36 -15.36
N ASP A 85 7.80 -5.20 -14.46
CA ASP A 85 9.10 -4.67 -14.82
C ASP A 85 9.90 -5.67 -15.70
N ASP A 86 11.02 -5.20 -16.27
CA ASP A 86 11.91 -6.01 -17.12
C ASP A 86 12.51 -7.20 -16.34
N GLU A 87 12.45 -7.17 -15.01
CA GLU A 87 12.90 -8.24 -14.10
C GLU A 87 11.81 -9.27 -13.80
N GLY A 88 10.59 -9.10 -14.35
CA GLY A 88 9.47 -10.01 -14.16
C GLY A 88 8.81 -9.94 -12.79
N GLN A 89 9.02 -8.87 -12.03
CA GLN A 89 8.50 -8.74 -10.66
C GLN A 89 7.00 -8.40 -10.56
N GLY A 90 6.32 -8.19 -11.70
CA GLY A 90 4.89 -7.87 -11.72
C GLY A 90 4.58 -6.44 -11.26
N ALA A 91 3.30 -6.08 -11.30
CA ALA A 91 2.83 -4.79 -10.80
C ALA A 91 3.11 -4.65 -9.30
N PHE A 92 3.53 -3.46 -8.85
CA PHE A 92 3.81 -3.23 -7.43
C PHE A 92 3.39 -1.83 -6.95
N SER A 93 3.14 -1.71 -5.66
CA SER A 93 3.04 -0.44 -4.94
C SER A 93 3.95 -0.44 -3.72
N ARG A 94 4.39 0.76 -3.34
CA ARG A 94 5.13 1.04 -2.11
C ARG A 94 4.29 1.97 -1.26
N VAL A 95 4.02 1.57 -0.03
CA VAL A 95 3.16 2.32 0.89
C VAL A 95 3.89 2.55 2.20
N ALA A 96 4.02 3.81 2.58
CA ALA A 96 4.48 4.17 3.91
C ALA A 96 3.31 4.09 4.88
N VAL A 97 3.51 3.40 5.99
CA VAL A 97 2.52 3.21 7.05
C VAL A 97 3.07 3.79 8.34
N ARG A 98 2.40 4.81 8.86
CA ARG A 98 2.67 5.35 10.20
C ARG A 98 1.72 4.68 11.19
N TRP A 99 2.27 4.12 12.25
CA TRP A 99 1.51 3.31 13.18
C TRP A 99 2.09 3.37 14.59
N TYR A 100 1.33 2.96 15.59
CA TYR A 100 1.81 2.78 16.95
C TYR A 100 1.23 1.50 17.57
N ASP A 101 1.99 0.90 18.48
CA ASP A 101 1.53 -0.17 19.34
C ASP A 101 0.85 0.46 20.56
N GLU A 102 -0.38 0.06 20.89
CA GLU A 102 -1.16 0.63 21.99
C GLU A 102 -0.48 0.47 23.36
N SER A 103 0.37 -0.54 23.52
CA SER A 103 1.09 -0.77 24.78
C SER A 103 2.23 0.21 25.01
N THR A 104 2.89 0.65 23.96
CA THR A 104 4.08 1.53 24.06
C THR A 104 3.78 2.97 23.69
N MET A 105 2.72 3.22 22.92
CA MET A 105 2.34 4.52 22.34
C MET A 105 3.48 5.20 21.56
N VAL A 106 4.47 4.41 21.10
CA VAL A 106 5.59 4.91 20.28
C VAL A 106 5.19 4.86 18.82
N LEU A 107 5.27 6.01 18.15
CA LEU A 107 5.02 6.12 16.71
C LEU A 107 6.18 5.49 15.93
N ALA A 108 5.85 4.57 15.06
CA ALA A 108 6.76 3.90 14.14
C ALA A 108 6.38 4.19 12.69
N ASN A 109 7.35 4.06 11.80
CA ASN A 109 7.14 4.15 10.36
C ASN A 109 7.68 2.89 9.68
N THR A 110 6.94 2.36 8.71
CA THR A 110 7.30 1.16 7.95
C THR A 110 6.89 1.37 6.50
N VAL A 111 7.78 1.07 5.57
CA VAL A 111 7.44 1.00 4.15
C VAL A 111 7.18 -0.45 3.79
N ILE A 112 6.00 -0.71 3.26
CA ILE A 112 5.62 -2.02 2.73
C ILE A 112 5.63 -2.00 1.21
N ARG A 113 6.13 -3.09 0.61
CA ARG A 113 6.04 -3.39 -0.81
C ARG A 113 4.89 -4.37 -1.01
N GLN A 114 3.95 -3.99 -1.85
CA GLN A 114 2.78 -4.78 -2.22
C GLN A 114 2.91 -5.21 -3.68
N THR A 115 2.84 -6.51 -3.96
CA THR A 115 2.88 -7.07 -5.32
C THR A 115 1.47 -7.38 -5.77
N TRP A 116 1.13 -6.98 -6.99
CA TRP A 116 -0.22 -7.04 -7.53
C TRP A 116 -0.28 -7.87 -8.80
N GLN A 117 -1.40 -8.52 -9.02
CA GLN A 117 -1.72 -9.21 -10.26
C GLN A 117 -2.99 -8.63 -10.86
N LYS A 118 -2.96 -8.36 -12.15
CA LYS A 118 -4.15 -7.93 -12.88
C LYS A 118 -5.17 -9.06 -12.91
N HIS A 119 -6.38 -8.80 -12.46
CA HIS A 119 -7.50 -9.71 -12.51
C HIS A 119 -8.71 -9.03 -13.16
N LYS A 120 -9.05 -9.43 -14.39
CA LYS A 120 -10.11 -8.79 -15.21
C LYS A 120 -9.86 -7.28 -15.35
N GLN A 121 -10.70 -6.46 -14.72
CA GLN A 121 -10.65 -5.00 -14.79
C GLN A 121 -10.07 -4.34 -13.51
N THR A 122 -9.54 -5.13 -12.58
CA THR A 122 -8.99 -4.68 -11.30
C THR A 122 -7.62 -5.30 -11.03
N PHE A 123 -7.00 -4.94 -9.91
CA PHE A 123 -5.78 -5.57 -9.42
C PHE A 123 -6.06 -6.25 -8.08
N VAL A 124 -5.42 -7.39 -7.85
CA VAL A 124 -5.48 -8.12 -6.58
C VAL A 124 -4.09 -8.30 -6.01
N LEU A 125 -3.97 -8.11 -4.70
CA LEU A 125 -2.73 -8.28 -3.96
C LEU A 125 -2.35 -9.76 -3.91
N THR A 126 -1.11 -10.08 -4.31
CA THR A 126 -0.58 -11.45 -4.31
C THR A 126 0.54 -11.67 -3.31
N ASN A 127 1.22 -10.60 -2.91
CA ASN A 127 2.26 -10.65 -1.89
C ASN A 127 2.42 -9.29 -1.21
N GLU A 128 2.88 -9.30 0.04
CA GLU A 128 3.21 -8.11 0.81
C GLU A 128 4.43 -8.40 1.69
N SER A 129 5.35 -7.45 1.73
CA SER A 129 6.57 -7.56 2.53
C SER A 129 7.00 -6.19 3.07
N ILE A 130 7.73 -6.21 4.19
CA ILE A 130 8.37 -5.00 4.70
C ILE A 130 9.60 -4.72 3.84
N GLU A 131 9.66 -3.51 3.27
CA GLU A 131 10.80 -3.04 2.49
C GLU A 131 11.81 -2.31 3.39
N SER A 132 11.31 -1.47 4.31
CA SER A 132 12.16 -0.73 5.25
C SER A 132 11.38 -0.27 6.47
N GLY A 133 12.09 0.22 7.49
CA GLY A 133 11.50 0.75 8.72
C GLY A 133 11.30 -0.31 9.80
N HIS A 134 10.32 -0.09 10.70
CA HIS A 134 10.14 -0.93 11.88
C HIS A 134 9.46 -2.26 11.52
N PRO A 135 10.04 -3.43 11.90
CA PRO A 135 9.55 -4.75 11.48
C PRO A 135 8.27 -5.22 12.17
N GLY A 136 7.82 -4.55 13.24
CA GLY A 136 6.69 -4.98 14.07
C GLY A 136 5.30 -4.77 13.46
N LEU A 137 5.21 -4.14 12.27
CA LEU A 137 3.93 -3.84 11.62
C LEU A 137 3.19 -5.09 11.17
N LEU A 138 3.89 -6.04 10.57
CA LEU A 138 3.32 -7.28 10.06
C LEU A 138 3.75 -8.48 10.92
N VAL A 139 2.80 -9.38 11.19
CA VAL A 139 3.15 -10.69 11.76
C VAL A 139 3.68 -11.57 10.63
N ILE A 140 4.98 -11.87 10.65
CA ILE A 140 5.60 -12.72 9.65
C ILE A 140 5.52 -14.16 10.15
N PRO A 141 4.85 -15.09 9.46
CA PRO A 141 4.88 -16.50 9.80
C PRO A 141 6.32 -17.01 9.76
N GLN A 142 6.76 -17.69 10.82
CA GLN A 142 8.10 -18.27 10.86
C GLN A 142 8.27 -19.28 9.72
N GLY A 143 9.18 -18.98 8.78
CA GLY A 143 9.46 -19.84 7.62
C GLY A 143 9.70 -19.11 6.30
N GLN A 144 9.47 -17.80 6.23
CA GLN A 144 9.87 -17.01 5.05
C GLN A 144 11.24 -16.37 5.26
N PRO A 145 12.15 -16.40 4.27
CA PRO A 145 13.42 -15.68 4.34
C PRO A 145 13.12 -14.18 4.44
N GLN A 146 13.43 -13.58 5.57
CA GLN A 146 13.43 -12.12 5.68
C GLN A 146 14.64 -11.62 4.88
N THR A 147 14.38 -10.91 3.79
CA THR A 147 15.40 -10.05 3.20
C THR A 147 15.60 -8.91 4.19
N GLN A 148 16.55 -9.10 5.11
CA GLN A 148 16.92 -8.09 6.08
C GLN A 148 17.43 -6.89 5.27
N PRO A 149 16.82 -5.68 5.41
CA PRO A 149 17.37 -4.49 4.81
C PRO A 149 18.82 -4.37 5.26
N ALA A 150 19.75 -4.22 4.32
CA ALA A 150 21.13 -3.93 4.65
C ALA A 150 21.12 -2.72 5.59
N ALA A 151 21.61 -2.90 6.81
CA ALA A 151 21.84 -1.81 7.74
C ALA A 151 22.75 -0.82 7.01
N GLU A 152 22.24 0.36 6.75
CA GLU A 152 23.03 1.47 6.25
C GLU A 152 24.17 1.67 7.25
N PRO A 153 25.45 1.62 6.83
CA PRO A 153 26.54 1.80 7.79
C PRO A 153 26.40 3.22 8.35
N GLU A 154 26.19 3.30 9.65
CA GLU A 154 26.28 4.56 10.39
C GLU A 154 27.66 5.15 10.08
N GLN A 155 27.67 6.19 9.28
CA GLN A 155 28.86 6.97 8.97
C GLN A 155 29.21 7.73 10.27
N TYR A 156 30.07 7.11 11.06
CA TYR A 156 30.65 7.72 12.22
C TYR A 156 31.62 8.79 11.69
N ASP A 157 31.15 10.03 11.64
CA ASP A 157 32.03 11.18 11.44
C ASP A 157 33.00 11.22 12.60
N SER A 158 34.22 10.74 12.34
CA SER A 158 35.35 10.95 13.23
C SER A 158 35.64 12.46 13.27
N PHE A 159 35.20 13.11 14.34
CA PHE A 159 35.68 14.41 14.69
C PHE A 159 37.17 14.26 15.04
N ASP A 160 38.03 14.52 14.08
CA ASP A 160 39.46 14.77 14.34
C ASP A 160 39.58 16.11 15.07
N ASP A 161 39.63 16.03 16.40
CA ASP A 161 39.98 17.14 17.27
C ASP A 161 41.50 17.27 17.31
N ASP A 162 42.08 17.87 16.27
CA ASP A 162 43.46 18.37 16.28
C ASP A 162 43.47 19.83 16.74
N SER A 163 43.18 20.05 18.01
CA SER A 163 43.49 21.30 18.70
C SER A 163 44.99 21.35 19.01
N GLN A 164 45.78 21.79 18.05
CA GLN A 164 47.14 22.25 18.27
C GLN A 164 47.13 23.58 19.09
N TRP A 165 47.28 23.46 20.39
CA TRP A 165 47.76 24.55 21.21
C TRP A 165 49.29 24.54 21.21
N SER A 166 49.92 25.23 20.28
CA SER A 166 51.32 25.60 20.42
C SER A 166 51.45 27.00 20.98
N SER A 167 51.96 27.03 22.18
CA SER A 167 52.53 28.09 22.97
C SER A 167 53.14 29.24 22.19
N VAL A 168 52.77 30.47 22.59
CA VAL A 168 53.55 31.69 22.30
C VAL A 168 54.17 32.15 23.61
N TYR A 169 55.49 32.21 23.58
CA TYR A 169 56.30 33.09 24.41
C TYR A 169 56.50 34.38 23.64
#